data_24ce2a3eec435beae3ff60fddaad2cf3
#
_entry.id   24ce2a3eec435beae3ff60fddaad2cf3
#
_cell.length_a   1.000
_cell.length_b   1.000
_cell.length_c   1.000
_cell.angle_alpha   90.00
_cell.angle_beta   90.00
_cell.angle_gamma   90.00
#
_symmetry.space_group_name_H-M   'P 1'
#
loop_
_entity.id
_entity.type
_entity.pdbx_description
1 polymer ?
#
loop_
_entity_poly.entity_id
_entity_poly.type
_entity_poly.pdbx_seq_one_letter_code
_entity_poly.pdbx_strand_id
1 'polypeptide(L)'
;PPHQSSAASDVYKRQDGDQEAKGKKFFSTGDLEVSYNDELLAYSIDDKGGEYFTIYLRRISDNKIIEDPIKDTAGGVVWAFDDKSFFYRKHDSQHRPRKIFQHILGTSSKEDKLIFEEKSERFTCSISTSSCENYYFIDTSEHTTSEVYYFHKDEKEFKPKIIIKREEGIQYTIDSFGGWWWIWTN
;
A
#
# COMPACT_ATOMS: atom_id res chain seq x y z
N PRO A 1 12.94 -29.60 -15.90
CA PRO A 1 13.27 -28.67 -14.83
C PRO A 1 11.99 -28.39 -14.03
N PRO A 2 12.01 -28.51 -12.70
CA PRO A 2 10.84 -28.20 -11.92
C PRO A 2 10.56 -26.70 -12.06
N HIS A 3 9.34 -26.36 -12.41
CA HIS A 3 8.85 -25.00 -12.35
C HIS A 3 8.92 -24.57 -10.88
N GLN A 4 9.83 -23.69 -10.54
CA GLN A 4 9.75 -22.95 -9.31
C GLN A 4 8.50 -22.07 -9.41
N SER A 5 7.43 -22.48 -8.74
CA SER A 5 6.32 -21.58 -8.50
C SER A 5 6.84 -20.48 -7.59
N SER A 6 6.72 -19.22 -7.98
CA SER A 6 7.04 -18.11 -7.09
C SER A 6 6.16 -18.19 -5.84
N ALA A 7 6.64 -17.74 -4.69
CA ALA A 7 5.85 -17.69 -3.45
C ALA A 7 4.48 -17.04 -3.68
N ALA A 8 4.38 -16.04 -4.54
CA ALA A 8 3.13 -15.42 -4.98
C ALA A 8 2.15 -16.41 -5.62
N SER A 9 2.62 -17.37 -6.44
CA SER A 9 1.73 -18.36 -7.07
C SER A 9 1.21 -19.40 -6.06
N ASP A 10 1.96 -19.71 -5.04
CA ASP A 10 1.52 -20.61 -3.96
C ASP A 10 0.51 -19.94 -3.01
N VAL A 11 0.69 -18.65 -2.78
CA VAL A 11 -0.27 -17.82 -2.03
C VAL A 11 -1.60 -17.75 -2.76
N TYR A 12 -1.60 -17.54 -4.08
CA TYR A 12 -2.82 -17.52 -4.89
C TYR A 12 -3.60 -18.84 -4.84
N LYS A 13 -2.93 -19.98 -4.75
CA LYS A 13 -3.56 -21.29 -4.59
C LYS A 13 -4.17 -21.55 -3.21
N ARG A 14 -3.76 -20.77 -2.18
CA ARG A 14 -4.24 -20.92 -0.81
C ARG A 14 -5.42 -20.02 -0.47
N GLN A 15 -5.75 -19.09 -1.35
CA GLN A 15 -6.95 -18.27 -1.23
C GLN A 15 -7.95 -18.71 -2.29
N ASP A 16 -9.02 -19.31 -1.83
CA ASP A 16 -10.18 -19.62 -2.66
C ASP A 16 -11.15 -18.44 -2.58
N GLY A 17 -11.08 -17.54 -3.57
CA GLY A 17 -11.95 -16.37 -3.64
C GLY A 17 -13.43 -16.74 -3.65
N ASP A 18 -13.80 -17.88 -4.20
CA ASP A 18 -15.18 -18.36 -4.20
C ASP A 18 -15.63 -18.76 -2.79
N GLN A 19 -14.74 -19.33 -1.97
CA GLN A 19 -15.03 -19.60 -0.57
C GLN A 19 -15.14 -18.32 0.26
N GLU A 20 -14.26 -17.36 0.06
CA GLU A 20 -14.29 -16.05 0.73
C GLU A 20 -15.53 -15.24 0.34
N ALA A 21 -16.00 -15.36 -0.90
CA ALA A 21 -17.21 -14.71 -1.41
C ALA A 21 -18.51 -15.40 -0.92
N LYS A 22 -18.44 -16.63 -0.46
CA LYS A 22 -19.63 -17.43 -0.14
C LYS A 22 -20.52 -16.74 0.91
N GLY A 23 -21.78 -16.54 0.53
CA GLY A 23 -22.79 -15.94 1.42
C GLY A 23 -22.74 -14.41 1.47
N LYS A 24 -21.81 -13.75 0.79
CA LYS A 24 -21.75 -12.30 0.68
C LYS A 24 -22.59 -11.82 -0.51
N LYS A 25 -23.22 -10.66 -0.36
CA LYS A 25 -23.99 -10.03 -1.45
C LYS A 25 -23.09 -9.37 -2.49
N PHE A 26 -21.92 -8.93 -2.07
CA PHE A 26 -20.89 -8.34 -2.88
C PHE A 26 -19.53 -8.84 -2.38
N PHE A 27 -18.58 -9.00 -3.29
CA PHE A 27 -17.21 -9.38 -2.95
C PHE A 27 -16.27 -8.86 -4.04
N SER A 28 -15.33 -8.06 -3.64
CA SER A 28 -14.23 -7.61 -4.48
C SER A 28 -12.94 -7.71 -3.69
N THR A 29 -11.92 -8.31 -4.31
CA THR A 29 -10.55 -8.28 -3.78
C THR A 29 -9.86 -7.01 -4.24
N GLY A 30 -9.19 -6.34 -3.32
CA GLY A 30 -8.20 -5.32 -3.65
C GLY A 30 -6.83 -5.97 -3.88
N ASP A 31 -5.78 -5.33 -3.38
CA ASP A 31 -4.43 -5.83 -3.56
C ASP A 31 -4.11 -7.03 -2.66
N LEU A 32 -3.16 -7.83 -3.12
CA LEU A 32 -2.51 -8.91 -2.38
C LEU A 32 -1.01 -8.67 -2.40
N GLU A 33 -0.41 -8.52 -1.21
CA GLU A 33 1.01 -8.22 -1.06
C GLU A 33 1.65 -9.17 -0.06
N VAL A 34 2.71 -9.86 -0.50
CA VAL A 34 3.51 -10.75 0.34
C VAL A 34 4.63 -9.94 0.99
N SER A 35 4.90 -10.18 2.28
CA SER A 35 6.05 -9.60 2.97
C SER A 35 7.37 -10.03 2.33
N TYR A 36 8.43 -9.25 2.48
CA TYR A 36 9.72 -9.51 1.84
C TYR A 36 10.35 -10.84 2.31
N ASN A 37 10.03 -11.28 3.53
CA ASN A 37 10.47 -12.57 4.08
C ASN A 37 9.58 -13.76 3.69
N ASP A 38 8.56 -13.57 2.84
CA ASP A 38 7.60 -14.58 2.39
C ASP A 38 6.78 -15.26 3.53
N GLU A 39 6.70 -14.66 4.71
CA GLU A 39 5.98 -15.25 5.86
C GLU A 39 4.53 -14.80 5.96
N LEU A 40 4.23 -13.57 5.53
CA LEU A 40 2.93 -12.94 5.69
C LEU A 40 2.32 -12.52 4.36
N LEU A 41 1.00 -12.60 4.30
CA LEU A 41 0.20 -12.06 3.22
C LEU A 41 -0.72 -10.96 3.77
N ALA A 42 -0.60 -9.75 3.23
CA ALA A 42 -1.59 -8.70 3.39
C ALA A 42 -2.52 -8.70 2.19
N TYR A 43 -3.82 -8.69 2.42
CA TYR A 43 -4.82 -8.60 1.35
C TYR A 43 -6.02 -7.78 1.79
N SER A 44 -6.72 -7.22 0.85
CA SER A 44 -7.87 -6.38 1.16
C SER A 44 -9.14 -6.85 0.44
N ILE A 45 -10.28 -6.70 1.11
CA ILE A 45 -11.59 -7.09 0.62
C ILE A 45 -12.58 -5.93 0.82
N ASP A 46 -13.36 -5.64 -0.22
CA ASP A 46 -14.63 -4.92 -0.11
C ASP A 46 -15.77 -5.93 -0.22
N ASP A 47 -16.56 -6.07 0.83
CA ASP A 47 -17.72 -6.96 0.90
C ASP A 47 -19.06 -6.23 0.88
N LYS A 48 -19.04 -4.92 0.62
CA LYS A 48 -20.21 -4.04 0.62
C LYS A 48 -20.45 -3.33 -0.72
N GLY A 49 -19.44 -3.25 -1.58
CA GLY A 49 -19.50 -2.55 -2.86
C GLY A 49 -19.38 -1.04 -2.75
N GLY A 50 -18.71 -0.55 -1.68
CA GLY A 50 -18.54 0.87 -1.43
C GLY A 50 -17.10 1.34 -1.59
N GLU A 51 -16.20 0.48 -2.09
CA GLU A 51 -14.76 0.75 -2.21
C GLU A 51 -14.08 1.06 -0.87
N TYR A 52 -14.75 0.69 0.24
CA TYR A 52 -14.14 0.66 1.57
C TYR A 52 -13.64 -0.73 1.85
N PHE A 53 -12.33 -0.88 1.75
CA PHE A 53 -11.68 -2.17 1.92
C PHE A 53 -11.33 -2.44 3.38
N THR A 54 -11.39 -3.71 3.74
CA THR A 54 -10.84 -4.22 5.00
C THR A 54 -9.55 -4.97 4.69
N ILE A 55 -8.44 -4.58 5.32
CA ILE A 55 -7.15 -5.26 5.18
C ILE A 55 -7.07 -6.39 6.21
N TYR A 56 -6.65 -7.55 5.75
CA TYR A 56 -6.40 -8.76 6.54
C TYR A 56 -4.94 -9.13 6.45
N LEU A 57 -4.39 -9.60 7.56
CA LEU A 57 -3.05 -10.17 7.62
C LEU A 57 -3.13 -11.66 7.90
N ARG A 58 -2.48 -12.45 7.06
CA ARG A 58 -2.51 -13.90 7.12
C ARG A 58 -1.10 -14.46 7.14
N ARG A 59 -0.84 -15.38 8.05
CA ARG A 59 0.41 -16.16 8.04
C ARG A 59 0.32 -17.22 6.96
N ILE A 60 1.35 -17.26 6.07
CA ILE A 60 1.35 -18.14 4.90
C ILE A 60 1.48 -19.61 5.32
N SER A 61 2.27 -19.92 6.34
CA SER A 61 2.58 -21.31 6.74
C SER A 61 1.37 -22.10 7.24
N ASP A 62 0.45 -21.46 7.96
CA ASP A 62 -0.72 -22.12 8.57
C ASP A 62 -2.06 -21.49 8.15
N ASN A 63 -2.02 -20.51 7.27
CA ASN A 63 -3.18 -19.82 6.70
C ASN A 63 -4.06 -19.09 7.75
N LYS A 64 -3.50 -18.70 8.90
CA LYS A 64 -4.24 -18.04 9.97
C LYS A 64 -4.17 -16.52 9.86
N ILE A 65 -5.30 -15.88 10.14
CA ILE A 65 -5.34 -14.43 10.40
C ILE A 65 -4.61 -14.19 11.72
N ILE A 66 -3.67 -13.25 11.71
CA ILE A 66 -2.75 -13.01 12.84
C ILE A 66 -3.10 -11.77 13.66
N GLU A 67 -3.90 -10.87 13.12
CA GLU A 67 -4.28 -9.61 13.77
C GLU A 67 -5.74 -9.25 13.47
N ASP A 68 -6.26 -8.28 14.23
CA ASP A 68 -7.58 -7.71 13.96
C ASP A 68 -7.56 -6.96 12.61
N PRO A 69 -8.55 -7.17 11.73
CA PRO A 69 -8.57 -6.54 10.42
C PRO A 69 -8.68 -5.02 10.50
N ILE A 70 -7.94 -4.32 9.63
CA ILE A 70 -7.99 -2.86 9.51
C ILE A 70 -9.10 -2.47 8.55
N LYS A 71 -10.11 -1.80 9.08
CA LYS A 71 -11.32 -1.42 8.34
C LYS A 71 -11.24 -0.01 7.73
N ASP A 72 -12.13 0.24 6.77
CA ASP A 72 -12.37 1.54 6.17
C ASP A 72 -11.10 2.12 5.53
N THR A 73 -10.40 1.28 4.78
CA THR A 73 -9.20 1.64 4.01
C THR A 73 -9.55 1.83 2.53
N ALA A 74 -8.64 2.42 1.77
CA ALA A 74 -8.75 2.53 0.31
C ALA A 74 -8.20 1.29 -0.43
N GLY A 75 -7.93 0.20 0.32
CA GLY A 75 -7.24 -0.97 -0.23
C GLY A 75 -5.74 -0.68 -0.44
N GLY A 76 -5.00 -1.72 -0.84
CA GLY A 76 -3.57 -1.64 -1.08
C GLY A 76 -2.73 -1.60 0.20
N VAL A 77 -1.64 -2.33 0.16
CA VAL A 77 -0.64 -2.40 1.23
C VAL A 77 0.73 -2.27 0.59
N VAL A 78 1.62 -1.52 1.21
CA VAL A 78 3.05 -1.48 0.85
C VAL A 78 3.84 -1.89 2.08
N TRP A 79 4.49 -3.04 2.02
CA TRP A 79 5.31 -3.54 3.11
C TRP A 79 6.51 -2.64 3.38
N ALA A 80 6.84 -2.46 4.64
CA ALA A 80 8.14 -1.92 5.01
C ALA A 80 9.23 -2.98 4.76
N PHE A 81 10.41 -2.56 4.34
CA PHE A 81 11.50 -3.46 3.97
C PHE A 81 12.03 -4.31 5.14
N ASP A 82 11.66 -3.98 6.38
CA ASP A 82 12.00 -4.74 7.58
C ASP A 82 10.95 -5.76 8.00
N ASP A 83 9.87 -5.90 7.24
CA ASP A 83 8.71 -6.77 7.50
C ASP A 83 8.04 -6.57 8.86
N LYS A 84 8.28 -5.44 9.54
CA LYS A 84 7.70 -5.14 10.86
C LYS A 84 6.51 -4.20 10.82
N SER A 85 6.28 -3.60 9.67
CA SER A 85 5.17 -2.67 9.44
C SER A 85 4.80 -2.63 7.97
N PHE A 86 3.69 -1.99 7.67
CA PHE A 86 3.28 -1.68 6.31
C PHE A 86 2.56 -0.34 6.26
N PHE A 87 2.49 0.21 5.06
CA PHE A 87 1.75 1.42 4.77
C PHE A 87 0.45 1.09 4.06
N TYR A 88 -0.58 1.89 4.33
CA TYR A 88 -1.88 1.77 3.68
C TYR A 88 -2.57 3.13 3.59
N ARG A 89 -3.59 3.21 2.74
CA ARG A 89 -4.31 4.46 2.50
C ARG A 89 -5.68 4.46 3.17
N LYS A 90 -6.12 5.66 3.59
CA LYS A 90 -7.51 5.89 4.01
C LYS A 90 -8.15 6.99 3.20
N HIS A 91 -9.46 6.85 3.02
CA HIS A 91 -10.29 7.89 2.44
C HIS A 91 -10.51 9.06 3.40
N ASP A 92 -10.76 10.21 2.84
CA ASP A 92 -11.33 11.36 3.55
C ASP A 92 -12.87 11.28 3.59
N SER A 93 -13.51 12.34 4.09
CA SER A 93 -14.98 12.45 4.15
C SER A 93 -15.66 12.51 2.78
N GLN A 94 -14.93 12.76 1.71
CA GLN A 94 -15.39 12.82 0.32
C GLN A 94 -15.07 11.54 -0.46
N HIS A 95 -14.69 10.47 0.24
CA HIS A 95 -14.32 9.19 -0.36
C HIS A 95 -13.09 9.26 -1.27
N ARG A 96 -12.11 10.11 -0.92
CA ARG A 96 -10.87 10.25 -1.68
C ARG A 96 -9.67 9.76 -0.88
N PRO A 97 -8.78 8.92 -1.45
CA PRO A 97 -7.59 8.42 -0.74
C PRO A 97 -6.55 9.54 -0.63
N ARG A 98 -6.56 10.26 0.48
CA ARG A 98 -5.67 11.40 0.73
C ARG A 98 -4.76 11.22 1.95
N LYS A 99 -4.86 10.09 2.65
CA LYS A 99 -4.09 9.83 3.86
C LYS A 99 -3.33 8.53 3.76
N ILE A 100 -2.06 8.55 4.18
CA ILE A 100 -1.20 7.37 4.28
C ILE A 100 -0.88 7.14 5.74
N PHE A 101 -1.16 5.94 6.22
CA PHE A 101 -0.89 5.48 7.57
C PHE A 101 0.18 4.39 7.54
N GLN A 102 0.92 4.27 8.63
CA GLN A 102 1.78 3.14 8.94
C GLN A 102 1.13 2.31 10.04
N HIS A 103 1.00 1.02 9.80
CA HIS A 103 0.62 0.01 10.81
C HIS A 103 1.85 -0.77 11.22
N ILE A 104 2.07 -0.91 12.53
CA ILE A 104 3.14 -1.73 13.11
C ILE A 104 2.54 -3.06 13.52
N LEU A 105 3.11 -4.17 13.07
CA LEU A 105 2.62 -5.50 13.39
C LEU A 105 2.53 -5.73 14.90
N GLY A 106 1.44 -6.34 15.34
CA GLY A 106 1.18 -6.62 16.75
C GLY A 106 0.62 -5.45 17.54
N THR A 107 0.32 -4.31 16.90
CA THR A 107 -0.33 -3.16 17.56
C THR A 107 -1.78 -3.01 17.12
N SER A 108 -2.53 -2.18 17.82
CA SER A 108 -3.89 -1.83 17.40
C SER A 108 -3.87 -0.83 16.25
N SER A 109 -4.73 -1.02 15.24
CA SER A 109 -4.89 -0.04 14.14
C SER A 109 -5.37 1.35 14.62
N LYS A 110 -5.79 1.49 15.87
CA LYS A 110 -6.08 2.79 16.49
C LYS A 110 -4.82 3.59 16.85
N GLU A 111 -3.68 2.91 16.92
CA GLU A 111 -2.36 3.48 17.22
C GLU A 111 -1.58 3.81 15.94
N ASP A 112 -2.16 3.53 14.77
CA ASP A 112 -1.51 3.74 13.49
C ASP A 112 -1.12 5.19 13.28
N LYS A 113 0.13 5.36 12.84
CA LYS A 113 0.71 6.68 12.65
C LYS A 113 0.32 7.26 11.29
N LEU A 114 -0.23 8.45 11.26
CA LEU A 114 -0.39 9.22 10.03
C LEU A 114 0.99 9.67 9.53
N ILE A 115 1.39 9.19 8.36
CA ILE A 115 2.66 9.53 7.71
C ILE A 115 2.51 10.71 6.78
N PHE A 116 1.40 10.76 6.03
CA PHE A 116 1.16 11.80 5.05
C PHE A 116 -0.33 12.10 4.91
N GLU A 117 -0.65 13.38 4.69
CA GLU A 117 -1.99 13.82 4.32
C GLU A 117 -1.92 14.88 3.22
N GLU A 118 -2.50 14.58 2.07
CA GLU A 118 -2.69 15.57 1.00
C GLU A 118 -3.77 16.57 1.41
N LYS A 119 -3.40 17.84 1.44
CA LYS A 119 -4.30 18.93 1.90
C LYS A 119 -5.24 19.45 0.82
N SER A 120 -4.84 19.30 -0.43
CA SER A 120 -5.68 19.74 -1.55
C SER A 120 -6.77 18.73 -1.85
N GLU A 121 -8.01 19.18 -1.93
CA GLU A 121 -9.14 18.33 -2.33
C GLU A 121 -9.09 17.87 -3.79
N ARG A 122 -8.27 18.50 -4.62
CA ARG A 122 -8.08 18.11 -6.03
C ARG A 122 -7.26 16.84 -6.18
N PHE A 123 -6.37 16.55 -5.23
CA PHE A 123 -5.36 15.50 -5.34
C PHE A 123 -5.70 14.27 -4.50
N THR A 124 -5.30 13.12 -4.97
CA THR A 124 -5.25 11.87 -4.22
C THR A 124 -3.80 11.50 -3.96
N CYS A 125 -3.54 10.59 -3.03
CA CYS A 125 -2.19 10.10 -2.79
C CYS A 125 -2.11 8.58 -2.88
N SER A 126 -0.92 8.10 -3.26
CA SER A 126 -0.53 6.70 -3.22
C SER A 126 0.88 6.56 -2.64
N ILE A 127 1.26 5.34 -2.26
CA ILE A 127 2.60 5.04 -1.78
C ILE A 127 3.14 3.84 -2.54
N SER A 128 4.44 3.86 -2.84
CA SER A 128 5.17 2.80 -3.53
C SER A 128 6.60 2.70 -3.01
N THR A 129 7.32 1.67 -3.44
CA THR A 129 8.74 1.48 -3.15
C THR A 129 9.59 1.77 -4.39
N SER A 130 10.83 2.19 -4.17
CA SER A 130 11.81 2.32 -5.25
C SER A 130 12.34 0.96 -5.71
N SER A 131 12.76 0.85 -6.97
CA SER A 131 13.39 -0.36 -7.53
C SER A 131 14.71 -0.74 -6.84
N CYS A 132 15.37 0.18 -6.15
CA CYS A 132 16.56 -0.13 -5.34
C CYS A 132 16.24 -0.54 -3.89
N GLU A 133 14.96 -0.60 -3.51
CA GLU A 133 14.48 -0.96 -2.17
C GLU A 133 15.07 -0.13 -1.02
N ASN A 134 15.39 1.14 -1.28
CA ASN A 134 15.92 2.07 -0.28
C ASN A 134 14.97 3.20 0.08
N TYR A 135 14.01 3.49 -0.81
CA TYR A 135 13.11 4.62 -0.65
C TYR A 135 11.65 4.20 -0.78
N TYR A 136 10.81 4.95 -0.09
CA TYR A 136 9.37 4.97 -0.33
C TYR A 136 9.03 6.28 -1.03
N PHE A 137 8.15 6.21 -2.01
CA PHE A 137 7.62 7.35 -2.72
C PHE A 137 6.15 7.54 -2.39
N ILE A 138 5.76 8.79 -2.14
CA ILE A 138 4.37 9.19 -2.02
C ILE A 138 4.06 10.06 -3.22
N ASP A 139 3.24 9.52 -4.11
CA ASP A 139 2.73 10.23 -5.26
C ASP A 139 1.44 10.95 -4.90
N THR A 140 1.36 12.24 -5.20
CA THR A 140 0.11 12.98 -5.14
C THR A 140 -0.23 13.46 -6.54
N SER A 141 -1.43 13.17 -7.01
CA SER A 141 -1.78 13.46 -8.39
C SER A 141 -3.26 13.78 -8.57
N GLU A 142 -3.51 14.52 -9.63
CA GLU A 142 -4.79 14.70 -10.29
C GLU A 142 -4.60 14.48 -11.80
N HIS A 143 -5.58 14.85 -12.63
CA HIS A 143 -5.55 14.49 -14.07
C HIS A 143 -4.36 15.03 -14.86
N THR A 144 -3.80 16.16 -14.49
CA THR A 144 -2.79 16.87 -15.27
C THR A 144 -1.55 17.25 -14.50
N THR A 145 -1.56 17.08 -13.19
CA THR A 145 -0.50 17.58 -12.30
C THR A 145 -0.12 16.54 -11.27
N SER A 146 1.16 16.37 -11.01
CA SER A 146 1.64 15.48 -9.94
C SER A 146 2.73 16.13 -9.09
N GLU A 147 2.94 15.54 -7.91
CA GLU A 147 4.01 15.88 -6.97
C GLU A 147 4.42 14.63 -6.24
N VAL A 148 5.71 14.42 -6.06
CA VAL A 148 6.24 13.23 -5.38
C VAL A 148 7.05 13.63 -4.18
N TYR A 149 6.78 12.93 -3.07
CA TYR A 149 7.56 12.96 -1.85
C TYR A 149 8.29 11.64 -1.68
N TYR A 150 9.34 11.65 -0.88
CA TYR A 150 10.12 10.46 -0.56
C TYR A 150 10.59 10.47 0.89
N PHE A 151 10.91 9.29 1.39
CA PHE A 151 11.69 9.09 2.61
C PHE A 151 12.53 7.81 2.49
N HIS A 152 13.64 7.77 3.20
CA HIS A 152 14.55 6.61 3.17
C HIS A 152 14.09 5.57 4.19
N LYS A 153 14.30 4.29 3.88
CA LYS A 153 13.88 3.15 4.72
C LYS A 153 14.49 3.15 6.13
N ASP A 154 15.69 3.69 6.28
CA ASP A 154 16.43 3.72 7.55
C ASP A 154 16.13 4.98 8.41
N GLU A 155 15.22 5.83 7.96
CA GLU A 155 14.80 6.98 8.77
C GLU A 155 14.04 6.49 10.00
N LYS A 156 14.45 6.95 11.21
CA LYS A 156 13.79 6.59 12.48
C LYS A 156 12.35 7.11 12.55
N GLU A 157 12.11 8.23 11.91
CA GLU A 157 10.79 8.83 11.73
C GLU A 157 10.61 9.12 10.26
N PHE A 158 9.63 8.49 9.66
CA PHE A 158 9.30 8.74 8.26
C PHE A 158 8.72 10.14 8.10
N LYS A 159 9.55 11.05 7.56
CA LYS A 159 9.19 12.44 7.27
C LYS A 159 9.29 12.66 5.76
N PRO A 160 8.16 12.60 5.03
CA PRO A 160 8.15 12.78 3.58
C PRO A 160 8.77 14.12 3.17
N LYS A 161 9.75 14.07 2.29
CA LYS A 161 10.44 15.21 1.69
C LYS A 161 10.01 15.34 0.24
N ILE A 162 9.70 16.56 -0.17
CA ILE A 162 9.30 16.82 -1.56
C ILE A 162 10.51 16.71 -2.49
N ILE A 163 10.29 16.12 -3.66
CA ILE A 163 11.33 16.03 -4.71
C ILE A 163 11.29 17.30 -5.58
N ILE A 164 10.19 17.52 -6.27
CA ILE A 164 9.93 18.71 -7.08
C ILE A 164 8.51 19.17 -6.74
N LYS A 165 8.36 20.44 -6.43
CA LYS A 165 7.05 21.04 -6.18
C LYS A 165 6.18 20.96 -7.42
N ARG A 166 4.89 20.67 -7.23
CA ARG A 166 3.92 20.62 -8.32
C ARG A 166 3.85 21.95 -9.09
N GLU A 167 3.75 21.84 -10.39
CA GLU A 167 3.46 22.91 -11.31
C GLU A 167 2.26 22.50 -12.16
N GLU A 168 1.32 23.40 -12.34
CA GLU A 168 0.06 23.11 -13.06
C GLU A 168 0.36 22.63 -14.48
N GLY A 169 -0.22 21.49 -14.86
CA GLY A 169 0.00 20.86 -16.16
C GLY A 169 1.25 20.00 -16.27
N ILE A 170 2.07 19.93 -15.21
CA ILE A 170 3.26 19.06 -15.19
C ILE A 170 2.98 17.81 -14.41
N GLN A 171 3.16 16.67 -15.06
CA GLN A 171 3.16 15.35 -14.43
C GLN A 171 4.54 14.75 -14.48
N TYR A 172 4.96 14.14 -13.40
CA TYR A 172 6.17 13.34 -13.37
C TYR A 172 6.02 12.14 -12.45
N THR A 173 6.77 11.10 -12.78
CA THR A 173 6.98 9.93 -11.95
C THR A 173 8.47 9.77 -11.69
N ILE A 174 8.82 9.05 -10.64
CA ILE A 174 10.21 8.87 -10.24
C ILE A 174 10.48 7.43 -9.83
N ASP A 175 11.71 7.01 -10.06
CA ASP A 175 12.27 5.80 -9.46
C ASP A 175 13.73 6.04 -9.05
N SER A 176 14.25 5.17 -8.20
CA SER A 176 15.66 5.18 -7.79
C SER A 176 16.26 3.80 -8.01
N PHE A 177 17.30 3.76 -8.86
CA PHE A 177 18.05 2.55 -9.19
C PHE A 177 19.49 2.88 -9.60
N GLY A 178 20.44 2.02 -9.23
CA GLY A 178 21.84 2.16 -9.63
C GLY A 178 22.53 3.43 -9.11
N GLY A 179 22.07 4.00 -8.00
CA GLY A 179 22.58 5.24 -7.43
C GLY A 179 22.07 6.52 -8.11
N TRP A 180 21.13 6.38 -9.01
CA TRP A 180 20.52 7.49 -9.74
C TRP A 180 19.04 7.60 -9.40
N TRP A 181 18.50 8.85 -9.59
CA TRP A 181 17.09 9.13 -9.57
C TRP A 181 16.63 9.35 -11.01
N TRP A 182 15.67 8.55 -11.43
CA TRP A 182 15.12 8.58 -12.78
C TRP A 182 13.77 9.29 -12.74
N ILE A 183 13.64 10.36 -13.51
CA ILE A 183 12.42 11.15 -13.57
C ILE A 183 11.88 11.10 -14.98
N TRP A 184 10.60 10.76 -15.12
CA TRP A 184 9.86 10.84 -16.36
C TRP A 184 8.84 11.95 -16.24
N THR A 185 8.81 12.86 -17.19
CA THR A 185 7.91 14.01 -17.21
C THR A 185 7.38 14.27 -18.61
N ASN A 186 6.19 14.91 -18.71
CA ASN A 186 5.62 15.41 -19.96
C ASN A 186 6.31 16.69 -20.43
#